data_f66226b29e30c1857214c2544c1984f4
#
_entry.id   f66226b29e30c1857214c2544c1984f4
#
_cell.length_a   1.000
_cell.length_b   1.000
_cell.length_c   1.000
_cell.angle_alpha   90.00
_cell.angle_beta   90.00
_cell.angle_gamma   90.00
#
_symmetry.space_group_name_H-M   'P 1'
#
loop_
_entity.id
_entity.type
_entity.pdbx_description
1 polymer ?
#
loop_
_entity_poly.entity_id
_entity_poly.type
_entity_poly.pdbx_seq_one_letter_code
_entity_poly.pdbx_strand_id
1 'polypeptide(L)'
;MSLQLGDVAPDFTAESTEGIIRFHEWLGGRWGVLFSHPRNFTPVCTTELGELARLKPEFDRRGVKVVGLSVDRVEDHHRWAQDIEEVKGFAPNYPLVADHERRVATLYGMIHPQASDTMTVRSVFVIGPDKRVKLTLTYPASSGRNFDELLRVIDSLQLTARYQVATPVNWRPGEDVIIVPALSDEQARDRFPDGWRAVKPYLRVVPVPRA
;
A
#
# COMPACT_ATOMS: atom_id res chain seq x y z
N MET A 1 -4.91 17.91 9.42
CA MET A 1 -5.24 16.63 10.11
C MET A 1 -4.67 15.52 9.26
N SER A 2 -4.02 14.52 9.86
CA SER A 2 -3.56 13.33 9.14
C SER A 2 -4.73 12.39 8.88
N LEU A 3 -4.74 11.71 7.72
CA LEU A 3 -5.70 10.66 7.39
C LEU A 3 -5.60 9.50 8.37
N GLN A 4 -6.75 9.01 8.80
CA GLN A 4 -6.87 7.89 9.73
C GLN A 4 -7.37 6.63 9.00
N LEU A 5 -7.20 5.46 9.64
CA LEU A 5 -7.77 4.22 9.14
C LEU A 5 -9.29 4.32 9.08
N GLY A 6 -9.86 3.94 7.95
CA GLY A 6 -11.30 4.04 7.69
C GLY A 6 -11.74 5.35 7.04
N ASP A 7 -10.92 6.40 7.03
CA ASP A 7 -11.23 7.63 6.28
C ASP A 7 -11.33 7.33 4.78
N VAL A 8 -12.18 8.08 4.10
CA VAL A 8 -12.19 8.07 2.64
C VAL A 8 -10.92 8.74 2.15
N ALA A 9 -10.12 8.01 1.37
CA ALA A 9 -8.93 8.55 0.74
C ALA A 9 -9.35 9.73 -0.17
N PRO A 10 -8.80 10.93 0.01
CA PRO A 10 -9.16 12.08 -0.80
C PRO A 10 -8.98 11.83 -2.29
N ASP A 11 -9.97 12.22 -3.10
CA ASP A 11 -9.82 12.20 -4.54
C ASP A 11 -8.96 13.37 -5.02
N PHE A 12 -8.25 13.17 -6.11
CA PHE A 12 -7.46 14.22 -6.74
C PHE A 12 -7.32 14.00 -8.24
N THR A 13 -7.02 15.08 -8.95
CA THR A 13 -6.59 15.05 -10.34
C THR A 13 -5.20 15.65 -10.42
N ALA A 14 -4.26 14.91 -11.00
CA ALA A 14 -2.86 15.32 -11.12
C ALA A 14 -2.21 14.77 -12.38
N GLU A 15 -1.17 15.46 -12.84
CA GLU A 15 -0.29 15.00 -13.90
C GLU A 15 0.60 13.85 -13.40
N SER A 16 0.86 12.90 -14.28
CA SER A 16 1.76 11.78 -14.00
C SER A 16 2.55 11.38 -15.24
N THR A 17 3.49 10.46 -15.07
CA THR A 17 4.27 9.86 -16.19
C THR A 17 3.40 9.08 -17.18
N GLU A 18 2.17 8.75 -16.83
CA GLU A 18 1.20 8.08 -17.70
C GLU A 18 0.02 8.99 -18.10
N GLY A 19 0.21 10.33 -18.02
CA GLY A 19 -0.82 11.33 -18.31
C GLY A 19 -1.58 11.76 -17.06
N ILE A 20 -2.77 12.33 -17.28
CA ILE A 20 -3.60 12.84 -16.17
C ILE A 20 -4.26 11.68 -15.42
N ILE A 21 -4.03 11.61 -14.12
CA ILE A 21 -4.71 10.68 -13.22
C ILE A 21 -5.84 11.41 -12.51
N ARG A 22 -7.06 10.85 -12.61
CA ARG A 22 -8.19 11.10 -11.71
C ARG A 22 -8.24 9.92 -10.75
N PHE A 23 -7.80 10.14 -9.53
CA PHE A 23 -7.37 9.04 -8.66
C PHE A 23 -8.47 8.01 -8.37
N HIS A 24 -9.67 8.43 -7.98
CA HIS A 24 -10.77 7.50 -7.71
C HIS A 24 -11.26 6.77 -8.97
N GLU A 25 -11.31 7.47 -10.10
CA GLU A 25 -11.65 6.87 -11.40
C GLU A 25 -10.56 5.88 -11.82
N TRP A 26 -9.28 6.29 -11.74
CA TRP A 26 -8.14 5.44 -12.04
C TRP A 26 -8.10 4.20 -11.15
N LEU A 27 -8.34 4.32 -9.85
CA LEU A 27 -8.36 3.19 -8.92
C LEU A 27 -9.51 2.22 -9.25
N GLY A 28 -10.67 2.73 -9.69
CA GLY A 28 -11.85 1.91 -9.96
C GLY A 28 -12.30 1.14 -8.72
N GLY A 29 -12.67 -0.11 -8.86
CA GLY A 29 -13.03 -1.03 -7.77
C GLY A 29 -11.86 -1.89 -7.27
N ARG A 30 -10.62 -1.47 -7.47
CA ARG A 30 -9.43 -2.22 -7.07
C ARG A 30 -8.82 -1.71 -5.78
N TRP A 31 -7.98 -2.53 -5.17
CA TRP A 31 -7.06 -2.09 -4.15
C TRP A 31 -6.00 -1.17 -4.75
N GLY A 32 -5.50 -0.24 -3.95
CA GLY A 32 -4.46 0.69 -4.37
C GLY A 32 -3.40 0.90 -3.33
N VAL A 33 -2.20 1.19 -3.81
CA VAL A 33 -1.08 1.70 -3.02
C VAL A 33 -0.71 3.06 -3.59
N LEU A 34 -0.94 4.10 -2.81
CA LEU A 34 -0.40 5.43 -3.04
C LEU A 34 0.79 5.64 -2.12
N PHE A 35 1.96 5.91 -2.69
CA PHE A 35 3.16 6.15 -1.91
C PHE A 35 3.87 7.43 -2.33
N SER A 36 4.56 8.08 -1.39
CA SER A 36 5.45 9.20 -1.71
C SER A 36 6.92 8.83 -1.56
N HIS A 37 7.77 9.53 -2.29
CA HIS A 37 9.21 9.53 -2.11
C HIS A 37 9.72 10.98 -2.02
N PRO A 38 10.76 11.26 -1.24
CA PRO A 38 11.19 12.62 -0.97
C PRO A 38 11.55 13.42 -2.19
N ARG A 39 12.39 12.86 -3.09
CA ARG A 39 12.88 13.58 -4.25
C ARG A 39 13.50 12.66 -5.30
N ASN A 40 13.41 13.04 -6.57
CA ASN A 40 14.10 12.39 -7.67
C ASN A 40 15.63 12.52 -7.54
N PHE A 41 16.37 11.68 -8.25
CA PHE A 41 17.84 11.66 -8.28
C PHE A 41 18.48 11.54 -6.89
N THR A 42 17.88 10.73 -6.01
CA THR A 42 18.41 10.44 -4.67
C THR A 42 18.66 8.95 -4.47
N PRO A 43 19.69 8.56 -3.71
CA PRO A 43 20.13 7.15 -3.64
C PRO A 43 19.03 6.19 -3.15
N VAL A 44 18.40 6.47 -2.01
CA VAL A 44 17.38 5.59 -1.43
C VAL A 44 16.15 5.51 -2.32
N CYS A 45 15.70 6.64 -2.90
CA CYS A 45 14.54 6.64 -3.80
C CYS A 45 14.82 5.83 -5.08
N THR A 46 16.04 5.91 -5.64
CA THR A 46 16.45 5.09 -6.79
C THR A 46 16.31 3.59 -6.47
N THR A 47 16.79 3.16 -5.30
CA THR A 47 16.68 1.74 -4.90
C THR A 47 15.23 1.31 -4.67
N GLU A 48 14.40 2.18 -4.09
CA GLU A 48 12.98 1.87 -3.83
C GLU A 48 12.16 1.76 -5.11
N LEU A 49 12.29 2.74 -6.02
CA LEU A 49 11.46 2.76 -7.23
C LEU A 49 11.78 1.62 -8.18
N GLY A 50 13.06 1.28 -8.33
CA GLY A 50 13.46 0.13 -9.12
C GLY A 50 13.05 -1.21 -8.49
N GLU A 51 13.14 -1.34 -7.15
CA GLU A 51 12.66 -2.53 -6.47
C GLU A 51 11.14 -2.70 -6.59
N LEU A 52 10.39 -1.61 -6.47
CA LEU A 52 8.95 -1.63 -6.69
C LEU A 52 8.59 -2.00 -8.13
N ALA A 53 9.35 -1.51 -9.12
CA ALA A 53 9.17 -1.88 -10.52
C ALA A 53 9.40 -3.38 -10.74
N ARG A 54 10.42 -3.96 -10.11
CA ARG A 54 10.67 -5.40 -10.11
C ARG A 54 9.50 -6.20 -9.49
N LEU A 55 8.91 -5.68 -8.42
CA LEU A 55 7.82 -6.32 -7.68
C LEU A 55 6.43 -5.99 -8.25
N LYS A 56 6.33 -5.14 -9.26
CA LYS A 56 5.04 -4.75 -9.86
C LYS A 56 4.15 -5.94 -10.24
N PRO A 57 4.67 -7.03 -10.84
CA PRO A 57 3.88 -8.23 -11.12
C PRO A 57 3.23 -8.85 -9.88
N GLU A 58 3.87 -8.74 -8.71
CA GLU A 58 3.32 -9.24 -7.44
C GLU A 58 2.11 -8.41 -6.97
N PHE A 59 2.14 -7.08 -7.18
CA PHE A 59 0.99 -6.21 -6.94
C PHE A 59 -0.14 -6.50 -7.93
N ASP A 60 0.20 -6.67 -9.21
CA ASP A 60 -0.80 -6.97 -10.26
C ASP A 60 -1.53 -8.28 -10.00
N ARG A 61 -0.80 -9.34 -9.60
CA ARG A 61 -1.39 -10.64 -9.26
C ARG A 61 -2.39 -10.55 -8.11
N ARG A 62 -2.19 -9.57 -7.19
CA ARG A 62 -3.11 -9.27 -6.09
C ARG A 62 -4.23 -8.30 -6.47
N GLY A 63 -4.30 -7.87 -7.73
CA GLY A 63 -5.27 -6.87 -8.19
C GLY A 63 -5.05 -5.48 -7.57
N VAL A 64 -3.81 -5.16 -7.20
CA VAL A 64 -3.44 -3.89 -6.54
C VAL A 64 -2.82 -2.95 -7.56
N LYS A 65 -3.39 -1.77 -7.69
CA LYS A 65 -2.81 -0.66 -8.46
C LYS A 65 -1.80 0.10 -7.60
N VAL A 66 -0.70 0.49 -8.22
CA VAL A 66 0.38 1.23 -7.54
C VAL A 66 0.59 2.56 -8.22
N VAL A 67 0.69 3.63 -7.43
CA VAL A 67 1.02 4.98 -7.90
C VAL A 67 1.98 5.64 -6.91
N GLY A 68 3.07 6.18 -7.46
CA GLY A 68 4.03 6.98 -6.71
C GLY A 68 3.75 8.46 -6.81
N LEU A 69 4.31 9.25 -5.89
CA LEU A 69 4.20 10.70 -5.87
C LEU A 69 5.48 11.33 -5.32
N SER A 70 5.92 12.41 -5.95
CA SER A 70 6.87 13.34 -5.35
C SER A 70 6.56 14.79 -5.78
N VAL A 71 7.28 15.72 -5.19
CA VAL A 71 7.16 17.15 -5.51
C VAL A 71 7.93 17.56 -6.76
N ASP A 72 8.54 16.61 -7.46
CA ASP A 72 9.28 16.87 -8.69
C ASP A 72 8.32 16.99 -9.89
N ARG A 73 8.84 17.49 -11.02
CA ARG A 73 8.10 17.65 -12.28
C ARG A 73 8.08 16.34 -13.07
N VAL A 74 7.12 16.21 -13.98
CA VAL A 74 6.95 15.00 -14.79
C VAL A 74 8.16 14.72 -15.69
N GLU A 75 8.77 15.77 -16.22
CA GLU A 75 9.97 15.65 -17.05
C GLU A 75 11.16 15.08 -16.27
N ASP A 76 11.26 15.43 -14.98
CA ASP A 76 12.28 14.89 -14.09
C ASP A 76 12.06 13.40 -13.78
N HIS A 77 10.80 12.97 -13.64
CA HIS A 77 10.46 11.55 -13.50
C HIS A 77 10.88 10.74 -14.73
N HIS A 78 10.59 11.26 -15.94
CA HIS A 78 10.96 10.59 -17.18
C HIS A 78 12.48 10.49 -17.34
N ARG A 79 13.23 11.56 -17.07
CA ARG A 79 14.69 11.53 -17.13
C ARG A 79 15.30 10.55 -16.13
N TRP A 80 14.77 10.54 -14.92
CA TRP A 80 15.30 9.68 -13.85
C TRP A 80 14.97 8.20 -14.03
N ALA A 81 13.96 7.86 -14.81
CA ALA A 81 13.61 6.47 -15.09
C ALA A 81 14.78 5.68 -15.69
N GLN A 82 15.63 6.30 -16.52
CA GLN A 82 16.83 5.69 -17.06
C GLN A 82 17.85 5.36 -15.98
N ASP A 83 18.15 6.30 -15.08
CA ASP A 83 19.10 6.07 -13.99
C ASP A 83 18.62 4.92 -13.08
N ILE A 84 17.30 4.85 -12.82
CA ILE A 84 16.72 3.77 -12.03
C ILE A 84 16.91 2.43 -12.74
N GLU A 85 16.66 2.36 -14.03
CA GLU A 85 16.86 1.16 -14.83
C GLU A 85 18.32 0.72 -14.86
N GLU A 86 19.23 1.65 -15.06
CA GLU A 86 20.69 1.36 -15.06
C GLU A 86 21.15 0.80 -13.71
N VAL A 87 20.63 1.31 -12.60
CA VAL A 87 21.03 0.90 -11.24
C VAL A 87 20.35 -0.40 -10.80
N LYS A 88 19.05 -0.58 -11.12
CA LYS A 88 18.21 -1.66 -10.58
C LYS A 88 17.78 -2.71 -11.62
N GLY A 89 18.02 -2.45 -12.91
CA GLY A 89 17.58 -3.32 -14.00
C GLY A 89 16.11 -3.22 -14.36
N PHE A 90 15.38 -2.28 -13.74
CA PHE A 90 13.93 -2.08 -13.94
C PHE A 90 13.61 -0.58 -13.90
N ALA A 91 13.08 -0.05 -15.01
CA ALA A 91 12.47 1.27 -15.01
C ALA A 91 11.11 1.26 -14.28
N PRO A 92 10.68 2.36 -13.66
CA PRO A 92 9.32 2.48 -13.13
C PRO A 92 8.27 2.14 -14.20
N ASN A 93 7.42 1.16 -13.90
CA ASN A 93 6.36 0.62 -14.76
C ASN A 93 4.98 0.82 -14.12
N TYR A 94 4.84 1.91 -13.41
CA TYR A 94 3.65 2.41 -12.74
C TYR A 94 3.69 3.95 -12.75
N PRO A 95 2.53 4.63 -12.69
CA PRO A 95 2.49 6.08 -12.74
C PRO A 95 3.20 6.75 -11.57
N LEU A 96 3.94 7.82 -11.87
CA LEU A 96 4.52 8.73 -10.89
C LEU A 96 3.85 10.10 -11.02
N VAL A 97 3.15 10.53 -9.99
CA VAL A 97 2.47 11.83 -9.92
C VAL A 97 3.49 12.93 -9.66
N ALA A 98 3.42 13.97 -10.49
CA ALA A 98 4.23 15.17 -10.40
C ALA A 98 3.46 16.24 -9.58
N ASP A 99 3.70 16.28 -8.28
CA ASP A 99 2.99 17.17 -7.36
C ASP A 99 3.85 18.38 -6.96
N HIS A 100 4.39 19.11 -7.96
CA HIS A 100 5.30 20.25 -7.73
C HIS A 100 4.63 21.39 -6.93
N GLU A 101 3.32 21.50 -6.97
CA GLU A 101 2.56 22.45 -6.15
C GLU A 101 2.23 21.90 -4.74
N ARG A 102 2.59 20.66 -4.44
CA ARG A 102 2.39 20.01 -3.14
C ARG A 102 0.93 19.90 -2.71
N ARG A 103 -0.01 19.93 -3.65
CA ARG A 103 -1.44 19.86 -3.36
C ARG A 103 -1.85 18.48 -2.84
N VAL A 104 -1.48 17.44 -3.57
CA VAL A 104 -1.79 16.05 -3.17
C VAL A 104 -0.99 15.66 -1.93
N ALA A 105 0.30 16.01 -1.86
CA ALA A 105 1.15 15.76 -0.71
C ALA A 105 0.59 16.41 0.57
N THR A 106 0.06 17.63 0.48
CA THR A 106 -0.58 18.32 1.61
C THR A 106 -1.89 17.64 1.98
N LEU A 107 -2.72 17.29 0.98
CA LEU A 107 -4.01 16.64 1.17
C LEU A 107 -3.89 15.30 1.92
N TYR A 108 -2.83 14.54 1.62
CA TYR A 108 -2.52 13.26 2.25
C TYR A 108 -1.62 13.37 3.48
N GLY A 109 -1.20 14.57 3.87
CA GLY A 109 -0.30 14.77 5.02
C GLY A 109 1.07 14.14 4.82
N MET A 110 1.60 14.13 3.59
CA MET A 110 2.90 13.54 3.25
C MET A 110 4.07 14.48 3.51
N ILE A 111 3.82 15.74 3.83
CA ILE A 111 4.84 16.73 4.18
C ILE A 111 4.83 16.89 5.69
N HIS A 112 5.97 16.61 6.31
CA HIS A 112 6.18 16.72 7.74
C HIS A 112 7.14 17.89 8.01
N PRO A 113 6.66 19.08 8.41
CA PRO A 113 7.48 20.29 8.51
C PRO A 113 8.72 20.16 9.40
N GLN A 114 8.66 19.31 10.44
CA GLN A 114 9.80 19.05 11.31
C GLN A 114 10.86 18.12 10.68
N ALA A 115 10.50 17.38 9.61
CA ALA A 115 11.44 16.55 8.87
C ALA A 115 11.90 17.26 7.59
N SER A 116 10.97 17.85 6.84
CA SER A 116 11.18 18.71 5.67
C SER A 116 9.88 19.46 5.37
N ASP A 117 9.98 20.74 5.10
CA ASP A 117 8.85 21.59 4.70
C ASP A 117 8.66 21.67 3.18
N THR A 118 9.62 21.15 2.41
CA THR A 118 9.66 21.24 0.93
C THR A 118 9.50 19.91 0.23
N MET A 119 9.79 18.80 0.89
CA MET A 119 9.75 17.43 0.35
C MET A 119 8.77 16.55 1.13
N THR A 120 8.27 15.52 0.47
CA THR A 120 7.49 14.49 1.15
C THR A 120 8.40 13.58 1.98
N VAL A 121 7.85 13.00 3.05
CA VAL A 121 8.43 11.81 3.69
C VAL A 121 8.06 10.56 2.88
N ARG A 122 8.52 9.38 3.29
CA ARG A 122 8.17 8.10 2.64
C ARG A 122 6.86 7.56 3.19
N SER A 123 5.75 8.18 2.81
CA SER A 123 4.41 7.69 3.19
C SER A 123 3.95 6.57 2.27
N VAL A 124 3.13 5.68 2.81
CA VAL A 124 2.38 4.67 2.07
C VAL A 124 0.95 4.66 2.59
N PHE A 125 -0.01 4.65 1.67
CA PHE A 125 -1.42 4.45 1.95
C PHE A 125 -1.90 3.23 1.16
N VAL A 126 -2.37 2.20 1.87
CA VAL A 126 -3.11 1.10 1.24
C VAL A 126 -4.59 1.45 1.29
N ILE A 127 -5.22 1.47 0.13
CA ILE A 127 -6.59 1.93 -0.06
C ILE A 127 -7.41 0.76 -0.59
N GLY A 128 -8.54 0.49 0.06
CA GLY A 128 -9.45 -0.57 -0.34
C GLY A 128 -10.32 -0.22 -1.56
N PRO A 129 -11.05 -1.21 -2.11
CA PRO A 129 -12.00 -0.99 -3.20
C PRO A 129 -13.11 0.01 -2.85
N ASP A 130 -13.41 0.16 -1.57
CA ASP A 130 -14.36 1.12 -1.00
C ASP A 130 -13.78 2.55 -0.86
N LYS A 131 -12.60 2.80 -1.43
CA LYS A 131 -11.87 4.07 -1.36
C LYS A 131 -11.45 4.48 0.05
N ARG A 132 -11.44 3.55 1.02
CA ARG A 132 -11.04 3.86 2.39
C ARG A 132 -9.61 3.45 2.66
N VAL A 133 -8.93 4.23 3.48
CA VAL A 133 -7.59 3.94 3.97
C VAL A 133 -7.64 2.71 4.87
N LYS A 134 -6.89 1.68 4.52
CA LYS A 134 -6.80 0.40 5.25
C LYS A 134 -5.50 0.26 6.04
N LEU A 135 -4.44 0.93 5.59
CA LEU A 135 -3.14 0.96 6.25
C LEU A 135 -2.42 2.25 5.90
N THR A 136 -1.66 2.76 6.85
CA THR A 136 -0.66 3.82 6.61
C THR A 136 0.68 3.42 7.17
N LEU A 137 1.76 3.70 6.44
CA LEU A 137 3.13 3.57 6.90
C LEU A 137 3.87 4.87 6.61
N THR A 138 4.75 5.28 7.51
CA THR A 138 5.57 6.47 7.31
C THR A 138 7.00 6.18 7.76
N TYR A 139 7.93 6.43 6.84
CA TYR A 139 9.36 6.26 7.05
C TYR A 139 10.08 7.59 6.88
N PRO A 140 11.17 7.83 7.63
CA PRO A 140 12.03 8.99 7.40
C PRO A 140 12.75 8.87 6.06
N ALA A 141 13.24 10.00 5.55
CA ALA A 141 13.94 10.04 4.26
C ALA A 141 15.18 9.12 4.21
N SER A 142 15.81 8.85 5.37
CA SER A 142 17.02 8.03 5.50
C SER A 142 16.78 6.52 5.43
N SER A 143 15.53 6.06 5.55
CA SER A 143 15.20 4.63 5.67
C SER A 143 14.34 4.17 4.51
N GLY A 144 14.88 3.27 3.68
CA GLY A 144 14.11 2.61 2.62
C GLY A 144 13.03 1.68 3.19
N ARG A 145 11.92 1.55 2.47
CA ARG A 145 10.78 0.71 2.86
C ARG A 145 11.07 -0.77 2.63
N ASN A 146 10.39 -1.61 3.41
CA ASN A 146 10.36 -3.05 3.19
C ASN A 146 9.12 -3.42 2.35
N PHE A 147 9.32 -3.74 1.08
CA PHE A 147 8.21 -4.09 0.18
C PHE A 147 7.67 -5.51 0.42
N ASP A 148 8.46 -6.43 0.98
CA ASP A 148 7.95 -7.76 1.37
C ASP A 148 6.92 -7.62 2.49
N GLU A 149 7.15 -6.72 3.44
CA GLU A 149 6.16 -6.40 4.47
C GLU A 149 4.91 -5.72 3.86
N LEU A 150 5.08 -4.86 2.88
CA LEU A 150 3.94 -4.24 2.21
C LEU A 150 3.08 -5.28 1.48
N LEU A 151 3.70 -6.22 0.77
CA LEU A 151 3.00 -7.34 0.12
C LEU A 151 2.33 -8.25 1.16
N ARG A 152 3.04 -8.59 2.25
CA ARG A 152 2.50 -9.40 3.35
C ARG A 152 1.26 -8.78 3.96
N VAL A 153 1.29 -7.49 4.26
CA VAL A 153 0.14 -6.82 4.88
C VAL A 153 -1.02 -6.62 3.91
N ILE A 154 -0.76 -6.45 2.62
CA ILE A 154 -1.81 -6.44 1.59
C ILE A 154 -2.52 -7.80 1.55
N ASP A 155 -1.77 -8.91 1.55
CA ASP A 155 -2.36 -10.26 1.62
C ASP A 155 -3.23 -10.43 2.87
N SER A 156 -2.75 -9.95 4.01
CA SER A 156 -3.52 -9.95 5.26
C SER A 156 -4.82 -9.12 5.15
N LEU A 157 -4.74 -7.90 4.61
CA LEU A 157 -5.90 -7.01 4.46
C LEU A 157 -6.95 -7.58 3.50
N GLN A 158 -6.51 -8.18 2.39
CA GLN A 158 -7.42 -8.81 1.43
C GLN A 158 -8.09 -10.05 2.02
N LEU A 159 -7.34 -10.87 2.75
CA LEU A 159 -7.87 -12.05 3.44
C LEU A 159 -8.92 -11.65 4.49
N THR A 160 -8.60 -10.70 5.35
CA THR A 160 -9.51 -10.26 6.43
C THR A 160 -10.73 -9.50 5.90
N ALA A 161 -10.62 -8.82 4.76
CA ALA A 161 -11.76 -8.20 4.08
C ALA A 161 -12.73 -9.23 3.47
N ARG A 162 -12.22 -10.39 3.05
CA ARG A 162 -13.01 -11.47 2.42
C ARG A 162 -13.62 -12.42 3.44
N TYR A 163 -12.89 -12.73 4.50
CA TYR A 163 -13.28 -13.69 5.51
C TYR A 163 -13.35 -13.01 6.88
N GLN A 164 -14.19 -13.51 7.76
CA GLN A 164 -14.26 -13.00 9.14
C GLN A 164 -13.16 -13.62 10.01
N VAL A 165 -11.94 -13.37 9.64
CA VAL A 165 -10.72 -13.82 10.32
C VAL A 165 -9.79 -12.64 10.60
N ALA A 166 -8.84 -12.86 11.49
CA ALA A 166 -7.72 -11.97 11.76
C ALA A 166 -6.40 -12.74 11.57
N THR A 167 -5.39 -12.06 11.10
CA THR A 167 -4.05 -12.63 10.97
C THR A 167 -3.26 -12.43 12.27
N PRO A 168 -2.60 -13.48 12.81
CA PRO A 168 -1.77 -13.34 14.01
C PRO A 168 -0.48 -12.53 13.73
N VAL A 169 0.26 -12.26 14.80
CA VAL A 169 1.57 -11.61 14.70
C VAL A 169 2.50 -12.38 13.75
N ASN A 170 3.24 -11.67 12.90
CA ASN A 170 4.18 -12.21 11.92
C ASN A 170 3.57 -13.19 10.89
N TRP A 171 2.25 -13.24 10.78
CA TRP A 171 1.56 -14.10 9.84
C TRP A 171 2.08 -13.98 8.41
N ARG A 172 2.19 -15.09 7.73
CA ARG A 172 2.55 -15.19 6.30
C ARG A 172 1.44 -15.88 5.51
N PRO A 173 1.28 -15.57 4.21
CA PRO A 173 0.32 -16.26 3.36
C PRO A 173 0.43 -17.79 3.46
N GLY A 174 -0.70 -18.44 3.72
CA GLY A 174 -0.78 -19.90 3.88
C GLY A 174 -0.75 -20.39 5.33
N GLU A 175 -0.38 -19.55 6.29
CA GLU A 175 -0.40 -19.91 7.71
C GLU A 175 -1.80 -19.78 8.31
N ASP A 176 -2.02 -20.45 9.46
CA ASP A 176 -3.26 -20.40 10.21
C ASP A 176 -3.68 -18.97 10.57
N VAL A 177 -4.99 -18.78 10.67
CA VAL A 177 -5.63 -17.51 11.03
C VAL A 177 -6.50 -17.66 12.27
N ILE A 178 -6.97 -16.53 12.80
CA ILE A 178 -7.79 -16.45 14.01
C ILE A 178 -9.21 -16.11 13.61
N ILE A 179 -10.19 -16.87 14.07
CA ILE A 179 -11.61 -16.52 13.93
C ILE A 179 -11.87 -15.28 14.80
N VAL A 180 -12.46 -14.24 14.20
CA VAL A 180 -12.74 -12.99 14.95
C VAL A 180 -13.69 -13.26 16.13
N PRO A 181 -13.46 -12.62 17.30
CA PRO A 181 -14.31 -12.83 18.48
C PRO A 181 -15.78 -12.46 18.27
N ALA A 182 -16.08 -11.61 17.29
CA ALA A 182 -17.44 -11.20 16.94
C ALA A 182 -18.32 -12.34 16.40
N LEU A 183 -17.73 -13.43 15.89
CA LEU A 183 -18.46 -14.61 15.48
C LEU A 183 -18.76 -15.51 16.70
N SER A 184 -20.03 -15.83 16.92
CA SER A 184 -20.41 -16.88 17.86
C SER A 184 -19.89 -18.25 17.41
N ASP A 185 -19.85 -19.23 18.31
CA ASP A 185 -19.44 -20.59 17.95
C ASP A 185 -20.38 -21.24 16.94
N GLU A 186 -21.69 -20.94 16.99
CA GLU A 186 -22.68 -21.39 16.01
C GLU A 186 -22.36 -20.82 14.61
N GLN A 187 -22.19 -19.51 14.51
CA GLN A 187 -21.81 -18.83 13.25
C GLN A 187 -20.45 -19.31 12.72
N ALA A 188 -19.52 -19.61 13.62
CA ALA A 188 -18.21 -20.13 13.26
C ALA A 188 -18.30 -21.56 12.69
N ARG A 189 -19.18 -22.43 13.22
CA ARG A 189 -19.39 -23.78 12.66
C ARG A 189 -19.92 -23.75 11.24
N ASP A 190 -20.82 -22.81 10.93
CA ASP A 190 -21.36 -22.66 9.57
C ASP A 190 -20.28 -22.23 8.57
N ARG A 191 -19.32 -21.40 9.00
CA ARG A 191 -18.26 -20.86 8.14
C ARG A 191 -17.01 -21.74 8.06
N PHE A 192 -16.73 -22.47 9.13
CA PHE A 192 -15.57 -23.34 9.29
C PHE A 192 -16.03 -24.75 9.69
N PRO A 193 -16.68 -25.48 8.75
CA PRO A 193 -17.31 -26.77 9.04
C PRO A 193 -16.30 -27.84 9.48
N ASP A 194 -15.03 -27.71 9.06
CA ASP A 194 -13.95 -28.60 9.49
C ASP A 194 -13.51 -28.35 10.96
N GLY A 195 -14.13 -27.36 11.61
CA GLY A 195 -13.82 -26.98 12.98
C GLY A 195 -12.59 -26.08 13.10
N TRP A 196 -12.20 -25.88 14.36
CA TRP A 196 -11.04 -25.04 14.73
C TRP A 196 -10.36 -25.55 15.99
N ARG A 197 -9.13 -25.13 16.21
CA ARG A 197 -8.42 -25.40 17.47
C ARG A 197 -8.64 -24.23 18.44
N ALA A 198 -9.31 -24.49 19.54
CA ALA A 198 -9.47 -23.52 20.62
C ALA A 198 -8.23 -23.55 21.54
N VAL A 199 -7.34 -22.59 21.39
CA VAL A 199 -6.18 -22.40 22.28
C VAL A 199 -6.65 -21.79 23.61
N LYS A 200 -7.57 -20.85 23.53
CA LYS A 200 -8.34 -20.23 24.62
C LYS A 200 -9.78 -19.99 24.14
N PRO A 201 -10.74 -19.74 25.02
CA PRO A 201 -12.10 -19.40 24.58
C PRO A 201 -12.16 -18.22 23.61
N TYR A 202 -11.26 -17.26 23.73
CA TYR A 202 -11.15 -16.09 22.85
C TYR A 202 -10.14 -16.26 21.71
N LEU A 203 -9.39 -17.37 21.64
CA LEU A 203 -8.34 -17.63 20.66
C LEU A 203 -8.64 -18.93 19.91
N ARG A 204 -9.42 -18.81 18.86
CA ARG A 204 -9.84 -19.88 17.97
C ARG A 204 -9.04 -19.82 16.68
N VAL A 205 -8.20 -20.81 16.45
CA VAL A 205 -7.27 -20.88 15.30
C VAL A 205 -7.80 -21.86 14.28
N VAL A 206 -7.78 -21.46 13.01
CA VAL A 206 -8.28 -22.23 11.88
C VAL A 206 -7.27 -22.14 10.72
N PRO A 207 -7.13 -23.20 9.91
CA PRO A 207 -6.37 -23.10 8.66
C PRO A 207 -6.89 -21.96 7.79
N VAL A 208 -5.99 -21.33 7.01
CA VAL A 208 -6.41 -20.26 6.09
C VAL A 208 -7.54 -20.77 5.19
N PRO A 209 -8.67 -20.05 5.07
CA PRO A 209 -9.76 -20.44 4.18
C PRO A 209 -9.26 -20.55 2.73
N ARG A 210 -9.59 -21.65 2.06
CA ARG A 210 -9.27 -21.83 0.64
C ARG A 210 -10.23 -20.97 -0.20
N ALA A 211 -9.70 -20.35 -1.25
CA ALA A 211 -10.47 -19.52 -2.17
C ALA A 211 -11.44 -20.34 -3.02
#